data_77feeef9185ad5daa9397af664d03312
#
_entry.id   77feeef9185ad5daa9397af664d03312
#
_cell.length_a   1.000
_cell.length_b   1.000
_cell.length_c   1.000
_cell.angle_alpha   90.00
_cell.angle_beta   90.00
_cell.angle_gamma   90.00
#
_symmetry.space_group_name_H-M   'P 1'
#
loop_
_entity.id
_entity.type
_entity.pdbx_description
1 polymer ?
#
loop_
_entity_poly.entity_id
_entity_poly.type
_entity_poly.pdbx_seq_one_letter_code
_entity_poly.pdbx_strand_id
1 'polypeptide(L)'
;MATLELQGLTKRFGDFTAVDSMNLKAAEGEMIALLGGSGCGKTTTLRVVSGLEKPQNGIILMDGKEIVNAAEASFAPPSKRNLNLVFQSYALWPHMTVFDNVAFAMRVTGSKENKIQKRVPFVLDIVGLTDKMNCYPTELSGGEQQRVALARALANNADLIIADE
;
A
#
# COMPACT_ATOMS: atom_id res chain seq x y z
N MET A 1 3.59 4.42 -13.56
CA MET A 1 3.70 5.08 -12.24
C MET A 1 2.69 6.19 -12.24
N ALA A 2 2.14 6.56 -11.09
CA ALA A 2 1.00 7.48 -11.03
C ALA A 2 1.36 8.78 -10.32
N THR A 3 0.66 9.87 -10.67
CA THR A 3 0.63 11.08 -9.87
C THR A 3 -0.47 10.96 -8.82
N LEU A 4 -0.24 11.48 -7.59
CA LEU A 4 -1.22 11.55 -6.53
C LEU A 4 -1.44 12.99 -6.10
N GLU A 5 -2.70 13.40 -5.97
CA GLU A 5 -3.03 14.73 -5.46
C GLU A 5 -4.14 14.63 -4.41
N LEU A 6 -3.92 15.22 -3.24
CA LEU A 6 -4.89 15.38 -2.17
C LEU A 6 -5.27 16.85 -2.07
N GLN A 7 -6.57 17.15 -2.04
CA GLN A 7 -7.09 18.52 -1.99
C GLN A 7 -8.05 18.64 -0.81
N GLY A 8 -7.68 19.40 0.22
CA GLY A 8 -8.50 19.70 1.39
C GLY A 8 -8.96 18.46 2.15
N LEU A 9 -8.16 17.39 2.17
CA LEU A 9 -8.54 16.11 2.74
C LEU A 9 -8.76 16.21 4.24
N THR A 10 -9.97 15.84 4.71
CA THR A 10 -10.32 15.87 6.14
C THR A 10 -10.88 14.52 6.57
N LYS A 11 -10.34 13.96 7.66
CA LYS A 11 -10.84 12.74 8.29
C LYS A 11 -11.07 12.94 9.77
N ARG A 12 -12.27 12.59 10.23
CA ARG A 12 -12.69 12.65 11.63
C ARG A 12 -13.15 11.29 12.12
N PHE A 13 -12.95 11.06 13.43
CA PHE A 13 -13.48 9.93 14.18
C PHE A 13 -14.25 10.48 15.39
N GLY A 14 -15.58 10.54 15.28
CA GLY A 14 -16.41 11.30 16.22
C GLY A 14 -15.96 12.77 16.25
N ASP A 15 -15.64 13.27 17.44
CA ASP A 15 -15.19 14.65 17.65
C ASP A 15 -13.68 14.86 17.38
N PHE A 16 -12.93 13.77 17.21
CA PHE A 16 -11.49 13.85 16.95
C PHE A 16 -11.19 14.02 15.47
N THR A 17 -10.51 15.11 15.11
CA THR A 17 -10.02 15.35 13.73
C THR A 17 -8.62 14.76 13.59
N ALA A 18 -8.51 13.66 12.87
CA ALA A 18 -7.23 12.96 12.65
C ALA A 18 -6.43 13.54 11.47
N VAL A 19 -7.12 14.07 10.45
CA VAL A 19 -6.53 14.78 9.31
C VAL A 19 -7.40 16.01 9.06
N ASP A 20 -6.78 17.20 8.97
CA ASP A 20 -7.48 18.45 8.76
C ASP A 20 -6.96 19.18 7.52
N SER A 21 -7.86 19.32 6.51
CA SER A 21 -7.66 20.10 5.30
C SER A 21 -6.32 19.85 4.60
N MET A 22 -5.83 18.61 4.62
CA MET A 22 -4.51 18.24 4.10
C MET A 22 -4.47 18.38 2.58
N ASN A 23 -3.42 19.05 2.11
CA ASN A 23 -3.07 19.13 0.70
C ASN A 23 -1.70 18.48 0.48
N LEU A 24 -1.58 17.67 -0.57
CA LEU A 24 -0.34 16.99 -0.94
C LEU A 24 -0.35 16.71 -2.42
N LYS A 25 0.79 16.85 -3.06
CA LYS A 25 0.98 16.47 -4.46
C LYS A 25 2.25 15.67 -4.60
N ALA A 26 2.12 14.49 -5.19
CA ALA A 26 3.23 13.61 -5.54
C ALA A 26 3.31 13.48 -7.05
N ALA A 27 4.46 13.79 -7.61
CA ALA A 27 4.75 13.58 -9.02
C ALA A 27 5.06 12.10 -9.31
N GLU A 28 5.02 11.73 -10.57
CA GLU A 28 5.43 10.39 -11.00
C GLU A 28 6.88 10.09 -10.60
N GLY A 29 7.10 8.95 -9.95
CA GLY A 29 8.42 8.51 -9.48
C GLY A 29 8.93 9.23 -8.24
N GLU A 30 8.16 10.17 -7.69
CA GLU A 30 8.53 10.87 -6.47
C GLU A 30 8.33 9.98 -5.22
N MET A 31 9.26 10.08 -4.28
CA MET A 31 9.13 9.47 -2.96
C MET A 31 8.81 10.56 -1.93
N ILE A 32 7.64 10.41 -1.27
CA ILE A 32 7.20 11.33 -0.22
C ILE A 32 7.26 10.63 1.14
N ALA A 33 7.90 11.24 2.12
CA ALA A 33 7.91 10.80 3.50
C ALA A 33 6.99 11.70 4.36
N LEU A 34 6.00 11.10 5.02
CA LEU A 34 5.17 11.78 6.00
C LEU A 34 5.85 11.70 7.38
N LEU A 35 6.32 12.83 7.88
CA LEU A 35 6.99 12.93 9.18
C LEU A 35 6.06 13.56 10.23
N GLY A 36 6.19 13.11 11.48
CA GLY A 36 5.41 13.66 12.59
C GLY A 36 5.34 12.69 13.78
N GLY A 37 4.95 13.20 14.93
CA GLY A 37 4.78 12.41 16.15
C GLY A 37 3.68 11.35 16.05
N SER A 38 3.60 10.47 17.04
CA SER A 38 2.51 9.50 17.13
C SER A 38 1.16 10.22 17.22
N GLY A 39 0.15 9.72 16.51
CA GLY A 39 -1.19 10.30 16.50
C GLY A 39 -1.40 11.52 15.60
N CYS A 40 -0.39 12.02 14.85
CA CYS A 40 -0.54 13.17 13.96
C CYS A 40 -1.25 12.88 12.62
N GLY A 41 -1.84 11.70 12.44
CA GLY A 41 -2.69 11.38 11.29
C GLY A 41 -1.99 10.70 10.10
N LYS A 42 -0.70 10.32 10.17
CA LYS A 42 0.03 9.65 9.08
C LYS A 42 -0.69 8.38 8.60
N THR A 43 -0.84 7.40 9.47
CA THR A 43 -1.55 6.14 9.19
C THR A 43 -2.98 6.39 8.70
N THR A 44 -3.67 7.38 9.29
CA THR A 44 -5.03 7.74 8.85
C THR A 44 -5.01 8.27 7.41
N THR A 45 -4.08 9.14 7.06
CA THR A 45 -3.90 9.64 5.69
C THR A 45 -3.65 8.50 4.72
N LEU A 46 -2.70 7.60 5.05
CA LEU A 46 -2.38 6.43 4.21
C LEU A 46 -3.59 5.51 4.03
N ARG A 47 -4.40 5.29 5.08
CA ARG A 47 -5.65 4.51 5.00
C ARG A 47 -6.71 5.18 4.14
N VAL A 48 -6.83 6.50 4.19
CA VAL A 48 -7.77 7.23 3.30
C VAL A 48 -7.31 7.14 1.85
N VAL A 49 -6.02 7.34 1.58
CA VAL A 49 -5.45 7.21 0.22
C VAL A 49 -5.59 5.80 -0.31
N SER A 50 -5.42 4.78 0.53
CA SER A 50 -5.59 3.37 0.14
C SER A 50 -7.06 2.93 0.00
N GLY A 51 -8.03 3.75 0.46
CA GLY A 51 -9.46 3.44 0.40
C GLY A 51 -9.96 2.56 1.52
N LEU A 52 -9.17 2.33 2.55
CA LEU A 52 -9.57 1.62 3.77
C LEU A 52 -10.44 2.49 4.68
N GLU A 53 -10.31 3.82 4.55
CA GLU A 53 -11.09 4.81 5.29
C GLU A 53 -11.70 5.83 4.31
N LYS A 54 -12.94 6.27 4.60
CA LYS A 54 -13.60 7.34 3.85
C LYS A 54 -13.34 8.69 4.52
N PRO A 55 -12.91 9.73 3.79
CA PRO A 55 -12.81 11.07 4.34
C PRO A 55 -14.20 11.72 4.45
N GLN A 56 -14.32 12.74 5.29
CA GLN A 56 -15.52 13.58 5.38
C GLN A 56 -15.50 14.73 4.37
N ASN A 57 -14.29 15.26 4.06
CA ASN A 57 -14.12 16.31 3.05
C ASN A 57 -12.88 16.04 2.20
N GLY A 58 -12.85 16.70 1.04
CA GLY A 58 -11.69 16.70 0.15
C GLY A 58 -11.86 15.81 -1.07
N ILE A 59 -10.87 15.92 -1.94
CA ILE A 59 -10.78 15.18 -3.21
C ILE A 59 -9.43 14.45 -3.25
N ILE A 60 -9.43 13.24 -3.82
CA ILE A 60 -8.21 12.51 -4.14
C ILE A 60 -8.20 12.23 -5.64
N LEU A 61 -7.15 12.69 -6.31
CA LEU A 61 -6.90 12.39 -7.71
C LEU A 61 -5.71 11.45 -7.87
N MET A 62 -5.82 10.48 -8.76
CA MET A 62 -4.74 9.62 -9.21
C MET A 62 -4.68 9.71 -10.73
N ASP A 63 -3.55 10.13 -11.27
CA ASP A 63 -3.38 10.47 -12.71
C ASP A 63 -4.41 11.46 -13.23
N GLY A 64 -4.72 12.49 -12.44
CA GLY A 64 -5.74 13.47 -12.76
C GLY A 64 -7.17 12.94 -12.72
N LYS A 65 -7.38 11.66 -12.43
CA LYS A 65 -8.71 11.05 -12.30
C LYS A 65 -9.15 11.05 -10.85
N GLU A 66 -10.35 11.54 -10.59
CA GLU A 66 -10.97 11.50 -9.27
C GLU A 66 -11.24 10.06 -8.81
N ILE A 67 -10.62 9.66 -7.69
CA ILE A 67 -10.89 8.39 -7.02
C ILE A 67 -11.67 8.58 -5.73
N VAL A 68 -11.70 9.79 -5.19
CA VAL A 68 -12.54 10.22 -4.07
C VAL A 68 -13.01 11.64 -4.31
N ASN A 69 -14.30 11.88 -4.13
CA ASN A 69 -14.89 13.22 -3.99
C ASN A 69 -15.92 13.16 -2.87
N ALA A 70 -15.58 13.69 -1.70
CA ALA A 70 -16.42 13.60 -0.52
C ALA A 70 -17.72 14.40 -0.69
N ALA A 71 -17.71 15.52 -1.42
CA ALA A 71 -18.90 16.35 -1.68
C ALA A 71 -19.95 15.62 -2.55
N GLU A 72 -19.48 14.78 -3.48
CA GLU A 72 -20.35 14.00 -4.38
C GLU A 72 -20.61 12.58 -3.86
N ALA A 73 -20.14 12.26 -2.64
CA ALA A 73 -20.17 10.90 -2.07
C ALA A 73 -19.52 9.84 -3.00
N SER A 74 -18.63 10.27 -3.90
CA SER A 74 -17.87 9.39 -4.79
C SER A 74 -16.69 8.78 -4.06
N PHE A 75 -16.55 7.43 -4.14
CA PHE A 75 -15.50 6.70 -3.44
C PHE A 75 -15.14 5.42 -4.18
N ALA A 76 -13.96 5.38 -4.76
CA ALA A 76 -13.40 4.16 -5.33
C ALA A 76 -12.92 3.22 -4.22
N PRO A 77 -13.38 1.96 -4.16
CA PRO A 77 -12.89 0.99 -3.19
C PRO A 77 -11.41 0.64 -3.44
N PRO A 78 -10.67 0.06 -2.45
CA PRO A 78 -9.26 -0.30 -2.59
C PRO A 78 -8.95 -1.10 -3.85
N SER A 79 -9.81 -2.04 -4.22
CA SER A 79 -9.66 -2.92 -5.40
C SER A 79 -9.64 -2.17 -6.74
N LYS A 80 -10.07 -0.92 -6.78
CA LYS A 80 -10.10 -0.08 -7.99
C LYS A 80 -9.01 1.00 -8.01
N ARG A 81 -8.11 1.02 -7.02
CA ARG A 81 -7.10 2.09 -6.89
C ARG A 81 -5.73 1.73 -7.44
N ASN A 82 -5.51 0.52 -7.92
CA ASN A 82 -4.22 0.02 -8.43
C ASN A 82 -3.01 0.43 -7.57
N LEU A 83 -3.13 0.30 -6.26
CA LEU A 83 -2.08 0.59 -5.30
C LEU A 83 -1.79 -0.60 -4.40
N ASN A 84 -0.59 -0.67 -3.86
CA ASN A 84 -0.19 -1.65 -2.86
C ASN A 84 0.09 -0.94 -1.53
N LEU A 85 -0.36 -1.56 -0.43
CA LEU A 85 -0.14 -1.08 0.92
C LEU A 85 0.73 -2.07 1.69
N VAL A 86 1.82 -1.57 2.25
CA VAL A 86 2.64 -2.27 3.24
C VAL A 86 2.16 -1.83 4.62
N PHE A 87 1.60 -2.77 5.39
CA PHE A 87 1.09 -2.51 6.73
C PHE A 87 2.22 -2.50 7.76
N GLN A 88 2.09 -1.73 8.81
CA GLN A 88 2.98 -1.71 9.97
C GLN A 88 3.19 -3.11 10.59
N SER A 89 2.15 -3.94 10.64
CA SER A 89 2.19 -5.32 11.13
C SER A 89 2.68 -6.33 10.08
N TYR A 90 3.14 -5.86 8.91
CA TYR A 90 3.54 -6.65 7.73
C TYR A 90 2.40 -7.47 7.11
N ALA A 91 1.40 -7.87 7.87
CA ALA A 91 0.23 -8.64 7.46
C ALA A 91 0.58 -9.85 6.55
N LEU A 92 1.58 -10.63 6.95
CA LEU A 92 1.94 -11.86 6.26
C LEU A 92 0.98 -12.99 6.67
N TRP A 93 0.66 -13.86 5.73
CA TRP A 93 -0.14 -15.06 5.98
C TRP A 93 0.76 -16.14 6.58
N PRO A 94 0.58 -16.53 7.88
CA PRO A 94 1.52 -17.41 8.56
C PRO A 94 1.51 -18.86 8.04
N HIS A 95 0.44 -19.27 7.36
CA HIS A 95 0.26 -20.59 6.77
C HIS A 95 0.78 -20.70 5.33
N MET A 96 1.32 -19.62 4.79
CA MET A 96 1.90 -19.55 3.45
C MET A 96 3.41 -19.37 3.54
N THR A 97 4.15 -19.97 2.61
CA THR A 97 5.58 -19.69 2.46
C THR A 97 5.87 -18.25 2.08
N VAL A 98 7.11 -17.81 2.14
CA VAL A 98 7.56 -16.52 1.63
C VAL A 98 7.20 -16.39 0.15
N PHE A 99 7.47 -17.42 -0.65
CA PHE A 99 7.11 -17.44 -2.07
C PHE A 99 5.60 -17.20 -2.26
N ASP A 100 4.76 -17.94 -1.53
CA ASP A 100 3.30 -17.85 -1.67
C ASP A 100 2.75 -16.51 -1.18
N ASN A 101 3.31 -15.95 -0.10
CA ASN A 101 2.98 -14.60 0.36
C ASN A 101 3.21 -13.55 -0.73
N VAL A 102 4.35 -13.63 -1.42
CA VAL A 102 4.70 -12.69 -2.51
C VAL A 102 3.88 -12.96 -3.77
N ALA A 103 3.63 -14.23 -4.10
CA ALA A 103 2.86 -14.65 -5.27
C ALA A 103 1.36 -14.34 -5.17
N PHE A 104 0.83 -14.21 -3.95
CA PHE A 104 -0.60 -14.16 -3.69
C PHE A 104 -1.35 -13.13 -4.55
N ALA A 105 -0.92 -11.87 -4.50
CA ALA A 105 -1.57 -10.80 -5.25
C ALA A 105 -1.53 -11.06 -6.77
N MET A 106 -0.44 -11.62 -7.27
CA MET A 106 -0.29 -11.97 -8.69
C MET A 106 -1.28 -13.08 -9.10
N ARG A 107 -1.49 -14.08 -8.23
CA ARG A 107 -2.47 -15.15 -8.47
C ARG A 107 -3.90 -14.61 -8.47
N VAL A 108 -4.25 -13.78 -7.49
CA VAL A 108 -5.57 -13.14 -7.40
C VAL A 108 -5.88 -12.29 -8.62
N THR A 109 -4.88 -11.61 -9.18
CA THR A 109 -5.05 -10.81 -10.41
C THR A 109 -4.96 -11.63 -11.70
N GLY A 110 -4.90 -12.96 -11.62
CA GLY A 110 -4.93 -13.86 -12.76
C GLY A 110 -3.61 -13.95 -13.55
N SER A 111 -2.48 -13.61 -12.93
CA SER A 111 -1.17 -13.78 -13.58
C SER A 111 -0.88 -15.25 -13.86
N LYS A 112 -0.33 -15.53 -15.04
CA LYS A 112 0.08 -16.89 -15.43
C LYS A 112 1.21 -17.39 -14.51
N GLU A 113 1.18 -18.68 -14.15
CA GLU A 113 2.17 -19.26 -13.22
C GLU A 113 3.62 -19.10 -13.70
N ASN A 114 3.87 -19.21 -15.00
CA ASN A 114 5.22 -18.98 -15.55
C ASN A 114 5.74 -17.55 -15.32
N LYS A 115 4.86 -16.55 -15.23
CA LYS A 115 5.21 -15.16 -14.89
C LYS A 115 5.51 -15.05 -13.40
N ILE A 116 4.72 -15.72 -12.55
CA ILE A 116 4.91 -15.75 -11.10
C ILE A 116 6.26 -16.39 -10.75
N GLN A 117 6.58 -17.55 -11.35
CA GLN A 117 7.83 -18.28 -11.13
C GLN A 117 9.10 -17.48 -11.53
N LYS A 118 8.96 -16.49 -12.39
CA LYS A 118 10.06 -15.57 -12.75
C LYS A 118 10.08 -14.32 -11.87
N ARG A 119 8.89 -13.75 -11.58
CA ARG A 119 8.79 -12.47 -10.90
C ARG A 119 9.08 -12.58 -9.40
N VAL A 120 8.58 -13.62 -8.73
CA VAL A 120 8.75 -13.78 -7.28
C VAL A 120 10.22 -13.93 -6.88
N PRO A 121 11.04 -14.84 -7.49
CA PRO A 121 12.46 -14.89 -7.19
C PRO A 121 13.18 -13.56 -7.46
N PHE A 122 12.84 -12.87 -8.55
CA PHE A 122 13.43 -11.57 -8.89
C PHE A 122 13.17 -10.51 -7.79
N VAL A 123 11.94 -10.38 -7.28
CA VAL A 123 11.67 -9.41 -6.22
C VAL A 123 12.24 -9.83 -4.87
N LEU A 124 12.33 -11.13 -4.61
CA LEU A 124 13.00 -11.65 -3.41
C LEU A 124 14.51 -11.39 -3.44
N ASP A 125 15.12 -11.45 -4.61
CA ASP A 125 16.52 -11.08 -4.80
C ASP A 125 16.77 -9.60 -4.51
N ILE A 126 15.90 -8.70 -4.98
CA ILE A 126 15.98 -7.25 -4.69
C ILE A 126 16.01 -6.99 -3.17
N VAL A 127 15.26 -7.75 -2.39
CA VAL A 127 15.19 -7.57 -0.92
C VAL A 127 16.14 -8.49 -0.15
N GLY A 128 16.99 -9.28 -0.84
CA GLY A 128 18.01 -10.15 -0.24
C GLY A 128 17.41 -11.34 0.53
N LEU A 129 16.37 -11.98 0.00
CA LEU A 129 15.66 -13.11 0.64
C LEU A 129 15.46 -14.32 -0.29
N THR A 130 16.31 -14.49 -1.30
CA THR A 130 16.20 -15.59 -2.26
C THR A 130 16.33 -16.98 -1.58
N ASP A 131 17.18 -17.09 -0.57
CA ASP A 131 17.40 -18.31 0.22
C ASP A 131 16.24 -18.66 1.16
N LYS A 132 15.32 -17.70 1.39
CA LYS A 132 14.18 -17.83 2.30
C LYS A 132 12.85 -18.14 1.61
N MET A 133 12.85 -18.39 0.31
CA MET A 133 11.60 -18.59 -0.47
C MET A 133 10.66 -19.64 0.11
N ASN A 134 11.22 -20.72 0.65
CA ASN A 134 10.43 -21.85 1.17
C ASN A 134 10.16 -21.76 2.68
N CYS A 135 10.70 -20.74 3.37
CA CYS A 135 10.44 -20.52 4.79
C CYS A 135 9.02 -19.99 5.02
N TYR A 136 8.51 -20.21 6.23
CA TYR A 136 7.27 -19.59 6.69
C TYR A 136 7.56 -18.29 7.46
N PRO A 137 6.63 -17.35 7.55
CA PRO A 137 6.81 -16.09 8.29
C PRO A 137 7.30 -16.26 9.73
N THR A 138 6.88 -17.33 10.40
CA THR A 138 7.28 -17.65 11.78
C THR A 138 8.76 -18.01 11.94
N GLU A 139 9.43 -18.34 10.85
CA GLU A 139 10.86 -18.70 10.82
C GLU A 139 11.74 -17.47 10.52
N LEU A 140 11.13 -16.30 10.31
CA LEU A 140 11.79 -15.08 9.91
C LEU A 140 11.89 -14.09 11.08
N SER A 141 12.99 -13.34 11.12
CA SER A 141 13.11 -12.14 11.96
C SER A 141 12.13 -11.05 11.51
N GLY A 142 11.82 -10.09 12.39
CA GLY A 142 10.92 -8.96 12.05
C GLY A 142 11.40 -8.17 10.83
N GLY A 143 12.72 -7.94 10.70
CA GLY A 143 13.28 -7.25 9.54
C GLY A 143 13.15 -8.08 8.24
N GLU A 144 13.24 -9.41 8.30
CA GLU A 144 12.99 -10.27 7.15
C GLU A 144 11.51 -10.27 6.77
N GLN A 145 10.60 -10.31 7.75
CA GLN A 145 9.15 -10.21 7.50
C GLN A 145 8.78 -8.88 6.84
N GLN A 146 9.38 -7.78 7.27
CA GLN A 146 9.21 -6.46 6.64
C GLN A 146 9.66 -6.49 5.17
N ARG A 147 10.83 -7.09 4.88
CA ARG A 147 11.31 -7.23 3.50
C ARG A 147 10.42 -8.13 2.65
N VAL A 148 9.83 -9.18 3.22
CA VAL A 148 8.82 -10.00 2.51
C VAL A 148 7.57 -9.17 2.17
N ALA A 149 7.08 -8.34 3.10
CA ALA A 149 5.94 -7.46 2.84
C ALA A 149 6.25 -6.44 1.73
N LEU A 150 7.48 -5.90 1.70
CA LEU A 150 7.95 -5.04 0.62
C LEU A 150 8.03 -5.80 -0.72
N ALA A 151 8.61 -7.01 -0.74
CA ALA A 151 8.65 -7.86 -1.93
C ALA A 151 7.25 -8.15 -2.47
N ARG A 152 6.28 -8.43 -1.58
CA ARG A 152 4.87 -8.61 -1.95
C ARG A 152 4.28 -7.37 -2.63
N ALA A 153 4.59 -6.18 -2.13
CA ALA A 153 4.15 -4.92 -2.74
C ALA A 153 4.82 -4.67 -4.10
N LEU A 154 6.09 -5.06 -4.27
CA LEU A 154 6.85 -4.91 -5.53
C LEU A 154 6.49 -5.96 -6.59
N ALA A 155 5.95 -7.11 -6.19
CA ALA A 155 5.67 -8.22 -7.10
C ALA A 155 4.58 -7.87 -8.13
N ASN A 156 3.56 -7.14 -7.69
CA ASN A 156 2.48 -6.68 -8.54
C ASN A 156 2.82 -5.30 -9.14
N ASN A 157 2.37 -5.05 -10.36
CA ASN A 157 2.58 -3.77 -11.03
C ASN A 157 1.54 -2.75 -10.51
N ALA A 158 1.72 -2.25 -9.31
CA ALA A 158 0.92 -1.14 -8.79
C ALA A 158 1.51 0.20 -9.24
N ASP A 159 0.64 1.16 -9.47
CA ASP A 159 1.04 2.51 -9.85
C ASP A 159 1.59 3.30 -8.67
N LEU A 160 1.14 2.97 -7.45
CA LEU A 160 1.54 3.60 -6.20
C LEU A 160 1.82 2.53 -5.12
N ILE A 161 2.91 2.69 -4.39
CA ILE A 161 3.19 1.91 -3.18
C ILE A 161 3.09 2.84 -1.98
N ILE A 162 2.31 2.44 -0.99
CA ILE A 162 2.15 3.13 0.29
C ILE A 162 2.78 2.24 1.36
N ALA A 163 3.67 2.80 2.18
CA ALA A 163 4.25 2.10 3.32
C ALA A 163 3.88 2.83 4.62
N ASP A 164 3.30 2.10 5.56
CA ASP A 164 2.98 2.57 6.90
C ASP A 164 4.05 2.01 7.86
N GLU A 165 5.23 2.66 7.85
CA GLU A 165 6.51 2.29 8.51
C GLU A 165 7.30 1.16 7.86
#